data_0245a262021cf80849c8aadf4212ff29
#
_entry.id   0245a262021cf80849c8aadf4212ff29
#
_cell.length_a   1.000
_cell.length_b   1.000
_cell.length_c   1.000
_cell.angle_alpha   90.00
_cell.angle_beta   90.00
_cell.angle_gamma   90.00
#
_symmetry.space_group_name_H-M   'P 1'
#
loop_
_entity.id
_entity.type
_entity.pdbx_description
1 polymer ?
#
loop_
_entity_poly.entity_id
_entity_poly.type
_entity_poly.pdbx_seq_one_letter_code
_entity_poly.pdbx_strand_id
1 'polypeptide(L)'
;MKKGLYNEYDLIETVIVHTPNIEHNTVTPLNLNPMDKQKYLSFDDVLFTERARAEHFGFTETISQVANCLEITDLLHDVLSDDSVKDNFMSDLANIYNLTEIIPVDNNLLISNLLSGLFKNTQVNPLPNIMFTR
;
A
#
# COMPACT_ATOMS: atom_id res chain seq x y z
N MET A 1 -16.35 27.02 -8.40
CA MET A 1 -15.25 26.39 -9.18
C MET A 1 -15.47 24.90 -9.20
N LYS A 2 -15.49 24.24 -10.36
CA LYS A 2 -15.56 22.79 -10.42
C LYS A 2 -14.21 22.24 -9.94
N LYS A 3 -14.22 21.40 -8.90
CA LYS A 3 -13.02 20.70 -8.43
C LYS A 3 -12.93 19.36 -9.12
N GLY A 4 -11.80 19.05 -9.75
CA GLY A 4 -11.50 17.77 -10.39
C GLY A 4 -10.88 17.93 -11.78
N LEU A 5 -10.27 16.87 -12.26
CA LEU A 5 -9.74 16.77 -13.62
C LEU A 5 -10.83 16.20 -14.52
N TYR A 6 -11.12 16.89 -15.62
CA TYR A 6 -12.17 16.50 -16.57
C TYR A 6 -11.61 16.08 -17.93
N ASN A 7 -10.33 16.34 -18.16
CA ASN A 7 -9.60 15.94 -19.36
C ASN A 7 -8.08 15.95 -19.10
N GLU A 8 -7.30 15.47 -20.06
CA GLU A 8 -5.83 15.35 -19.97
C GLU A 8 -5.08 16.68 -20.00
N TYR A 9 -5.75 17.78 -20.29
CA TYR A 9 -5.15 19.12 -20.41
C TYR A 9 -5.48 20.03 -19.21
N ASP A 10 -6.28 19.55 -18.26
CA ASP A 10 -6.58 20.31 -17.06
C ASP A 10 -5.32 20.48 -16.20
N LEU A 11 -5.20 21.63 -15.55
CA LEU A 11 -4.11 21.89 -14.62
C LEU A 11 -4.24 20.97 -13.39
N ILE A 12 -3.19 20.23 -13.14
CA ILE A 12 -3.09 19.36 -11.95
C ILE A 12 -2.66 20.24 -10.77
N GLU A 13 -3.50 20.30 -9.74
CA GLU A 13 -3.19 21.02 -8.49
C GLU A 13 -2.54 20.10 -7.44
N THR A 14 -2.96 18.83 -7.40
CA THR A 14 -2.50 17.86 -6.42
C THR A 14 -2.38 16.47 -7.04
N VAL A 15 -1.30 15.78 -6.71
CA VAL A 15 -1.02 14.39 -7.12
C VAL A 15 -0.79 13.56 -5.86
N ILE A 16 -1.46 12.42 -5.76
CA ILE A 16 -1.15 11.42 -4.76
C ILE A 16 -0.09 10.50 -5.35
N VAL A 17 0.99 10.31 -4.62
CA VAL A 17 2.13 9.47 -5.00
C VAL A 17 2.34 8.37 -3.97
N HIS A 18 3.06 7.33 -4.35
CA HIS A 18 3.49 6.26 -3.46
C HIS A 18 4.95 5.91 -3.71
N THR A 19 5.76 6.11 -2.69
CA THR A 19 7.17 5.73 -2.73
C THR A 19 7.31 4.21 -2.68
N PRO A 20 7.93 3.56 -3.69
CA PRO A 20 8.14 2.11 -3.70
C PRO A 20 8.79 1.59 -2.43
N ASN A 21 8.21 0.58 -1.80
CA ASN A 21 8.64 0.08 -0.50
C ASN A 21 8.54 -1.45 -0.42
N ILE A 22 8.27 -1.96 0.77
CA ILE A 22 8.27 -3.39 1.11
C ILE A 22 7.30 -4.23 0.27
N GLU A 23 6.22 -3.65 -0.23
CA GLU A 23 5.26 -4.30 -1.12
C GLU A 23 5.92 -4.90 -2.36
N HIS A 24 6.96 -4.24 -2.88
CA HIS A 24 7.73 -4.75 -4.02
C HIS A 24 8.69 -5.88 -3.62
N ASN A 25 9.16 -5.89 -2.38
CA ASN A 25 10.08 -6.92 -1.89
C ASN A 25 9.34 -8.23 -1.56
N THR A 26 8.02 -8.20 -1.42
CA THR A 26 7.21 -9.40 -1.19
C THR A 26 6.98 -10.22 -2.48
N VAL A 27 7.22 -9.62 -3.63
CA VAL A 27 7.16 -10.29 -4.94
C VAL A 27 8.47 -11.05 -5.16
N THR A 28 8.46 -12.33 -4.86
CA THR A 28 9.62 -13.21 -5.07
C THR A 28 9.26 -14.36 -6.01
N PRO A 29 10.24 -14.96 -6.71
CA PRO A 29 9.99 -16.15 -7.55
C PRO A 29 9.32 -17.31 -6.80
N LEU A 30 9.49 -17.39 -5.48
CA LEU A 30 8.86 -18.40 -4.63
C LEU A 30 7.36 -18.09 -4.39
N ASN A 31 6.99 -16.81 -4.39
CA ASN A 31 5.60 -16.38 -4.22
C ASN A 31 4.85 -16.33 -5.56
N LEU A 32 5.57 -16.28 -6.66
CA LEU A 32 5.08 -16.40 -8.03
C LEU A 32 4.93 -17.87 -8.40
N ASN A 33 4.05 -18.61 -7.72
CA ASN A 33 3.80 -19.99 -8.12
C ASN A 33 3.00 -20.00 -9.45
N PRO A 34 3.59 -20.44 -10.56
CA PRO A 34 2.93 -20.43 -11.88
C PRO A 34 1.70 -21.34 -11.94
N MET A 35 1.49 -22.22 -10.95
CA MET A 35 0.31 -23.07 -10.86
C MET A 35 -0.90 -22.38 -10.21
N ASP A 36 -0.70 -21.26 -9.52
CA ASP A 36 -1.77 -20.52 -8.87
C ASP A 36 -2.25 -19.37 -9.77
N LYS A 37 -3.02 -19.72 -10.80
CA LYS A 37 -3.54 -18.78 -11.81
C LYS A 37 -4.41 -17.64 -11.24
N GLN A 38 -4.73 -17.68 -9.95
CA GLN A 38 -5.53 -16.67 -9.27
C GLN A 38 -4.68 -15.56 -8.59
N LYS A 39 -3.38 -15.75 -8.49
CA LYS A 39 -2.46 -14.74 -7.95
C LYS A 39 -1.75 -14.02 -9.07
N TYR A 40 -2.51 -13.26 -9.85
CA TYR A 40 -1.91 -12.37 -10.83
C TYR A 40 -1.32 -11.17 -10.09
N LEU A 41 -0.01 -11.08 -10.08
CA LEU A 41 0.68 -9.87 -9.69
C LEU A 41 0.75 -8.95 -10.90
N SER A 42 0.51 -7.67 -10.69
CA SER A 42 0.53 -6.66 -11.77
C SER A 42 1.94 -6.39 -12.32
N PHE A 43 2.96 -7.14 -11.84
CA PHE A 43 4.35 -6.94 -12.20
C PHE A 43 4.87 -8.18 -12.93
N ASP A 44 5.49 -7.93 -14.07
CA ASP A 44 6.09 -8.99 -14.90
C ASP A 44 7.50 -9.37 -14.42
N ASP A 45 8.12 -8.59 -13.51
CA ASP A 45 9.49 -8.81 -13.04
C ASP A 45 9.68 -8.37 -11.59
N VAL A 46 10.79 -8.78 -10.98
CA VAL A 46 11.21 -8.39 -9.65
C VAL A 46 11.83 -7.00 -9.69
N LEU A 47 11.23 -6.06 -8.98
CA LEU A 47 11.68 -4.69 -8.94
C LEU A 47 12.90 -4.53 -8.03
N PHE A 48 13.94 -3.84 -8.50
CA PHE A 48 15.04 -3.40 -7.64
C PHE A 48 14.61 -2.13 -6.88
N THR A 49 14.08 -2.32 -5.69
CA THR A 49 13.37 -1.30 -4.92
C THR A 49 14.20 -0.05 -4.63
N GLU A 50 15.51 -0.19 -4.36
CA GLU A 50 16.37 0.95 -4.09
C GLU A 50 16.50 1.88 -5.29
N ARG A 51 16.64 1.31 -6.50
CA ARG A 51 16.68 2.09 -7.73
C ARG A 51 15.32 2.71 -8.03
N ALA A 52 14.25 1.96 -7.86
CA ALA A 52 12.89 2.45 -8.04
C ALA A 52 12.60 3.65 -7.13
N ARG A 53 13.06 3.62 -5.86
CA ARG A 53 12.96 4.76 -4.95
C ARG A 53 13.72 5.98 -5.45
N ALA A 54 14.94 5.79 -5.93
CA ALA A 54 15.75 6.90 -6.44
C ALA A 54 15.09 7.54 -7.69
N GLU A 55 14.56 6.73 -8.59
CA GLU A 55 13.83 7.20 -9.78
C GLU A 55 12.51 7.89 -9.38
N HIS A 56 11.78 7.32 -8.42
CA HIS A 56 10.55 7.90 -7.88
C HIS A 56 10.81 9.26 -7.21
N PHE A 57 11.91 9.40 -6.48
CA PHE A 57 12.31 10.68 -5.89
C PHE A 57 12.49 11.76 -6.97
N GLY A 58 13.24 11.46 -8.03
CA GLY A 58 13.40 12.39 -9.15
C GLY A 58 12.07 12.74 -9.84
N PHE A 59 11.17 11.76 -9.95
CA PHE A 59 9.82 11.97 -10.48
C PHE A 59 9.00 12.92 -9.58
N THR A 60 8.98 12.69 -8.27
CA THR A 60 8.24 13.54 -7.33
C THR A 60 8.82 14.94 -7.24
N GLU A 61 10.15 15.09 -7.26
CA GLU A 61 10.79 16.41 -7.34
C GLU A 61 10.33 17.20 -8.59
N THR A 62 10.25 16.51 -9.73
CA THR A 62 9.81 17.15 -10.98
C THR A 62 8.36 17.60 -10.90
N ILE A 63 7.45 16.74 -10.42
CA ILE A 63 6.03 17.07 -10.28
C ILE A 63 5.80 18.17 -9.24
N SER A 64 6.57 18.18 -8.16
CA SER A 64 6.46 19.18 -7.09
C SER A 64 6.73 20.63 -7.55
N GLN A 65 7.33 20.81 -8.73
CA GLN A 65 7.49 22.14 -9.33
C GLN A 65 6.19 22.73 -9.87
N VAL A 66 5.20 21.88 -10.16
CA VAL A 66 3.95 22.28 -10.82
C VAL A 66 2.68 21.86 -10.06
N ALA A 67 2.77 20.92 -9.15
CA ALA A 67 1.65 20.39 -8.38
C ALA A 67 2.08 20.05 -6.94
N ASN A 68 1.12 19.99 -6.03
CA ASN A 68 1.34 19.50 -4.67
C ASN A 68 1.37 17.96 -4.67
N CYS A 69 2.49 17.36 -4.24
CA CYS A 69 2.61 15.92 -4.09
C CYS A 69 2.24 15.48 -2.67
N LEU A 70 1.30 14.56 -2.54
CA LEU A 70 0.89 13.97 -1.27
C LEU A 70 1.28 12.47 -1.28
N GLU A 71 2.08 12.06 -0.30
CA GLU A 71 2.43 10.65 -0.15
C GLU A 71 1.27 9.88 0.50
N ILE A 72 0.87 8.76 -0.11
CA ILE A 72 -0.27 7.97 0.36
C ILE A 72 -0.06 7.42 1.77
N THR A 73 1.17 7.07 2.14
CA THR A 73 1.50 6.58 3.48
C THR A 73 1.28 7.64 4.54
N ASP A 74 1.63 8.90 4.25
CA ASP A 74 1.42 10.03 5.17
C ASP A 74 -0.07 10.30 5.35
N LEU A 75 -0.84 10.27 4.25
CA LEU A 75 -2.30 10.42 4.31
C LEU A 75 -2.96 9.29 5.13
N LEU A 76 -2.49 8.06 4.97
CA LEU A 76 -2.99 6.94 5.76
C LEU A 76 -2.63 7.09 7.25
N HIS A 77 -1.43 7.57 7.56
CA HIS A 77 -1.04 7.88 8.94
C HIS A 77 -1.94 8.93 9.56
N ASP A 78 -2.21 10.02 8.85
CA ASP A 78 -3.09 11.09 9.33
C ASP A 78 -4.50 10.57 9.63
N VAL A 79 -5.08 9.81 8.71
CA VAL A 79 -6.42 9.23 8.86
C VAL A 79 -6.49 8.22 10.00
N LEU A 80 -5.50 7.31 10.10
CA LEU A 80 -5.46 6.26 11.12
C LEU A 80 -4.95 6.75 12.49
N SER A 81 -4.61 8.03 12.62
CA SER A 81 -4.29 8.63 13.92
C SER A 81 -5.54 8.92 14.75
N ASP A 82 -6.73 8.99 14.13
CA ASP A 82 -8.00 9.03 14.83
C ASP A 82 -8.44 7.60 15.21
N ASP A 83 -8.49 7.33 16.51
CA ASP A 83 -8.81 6.00 17.03
C ASP A 83 -10.19 5.51 16.56
N SER A 84 -11.18 6.41 16.46
CA SER A 84 -12.54 6.03 16.03
C SER A 84 -12.58 5.62 14.55
N VAL A 85 -11.80 6.31 13.72
CA VAL A 85 -11.66 5.97 12.30
C VAL A 85 -10.91 4.67 12.14
N LYS A 86 -9.83 4.48 12.90
CA LYS A 86 -9.05 3.25 12.92
C LYS A 86 -9.89 2.04 13.32
N ASP A 87 -10.67 2.14 14.39
CA ASP A 87 -11.53 1.05 14.88
C ASP A 87 -12.59 0.67 13.85
N ASN A 88 -13.25 1.64 13.24
CA ASN A 88 -14.21 1.38 12.16
C ASN A 88 -13.55 0.70 10.97
N PHE A 89 -12.41 1.20 10.54
CA PHE A 89 -11.64 0.62 9.44
C PHE A 89 -11.21 -0.82 9.72
N MET A 90 -10.72 -1.10 10.93
CA MET A 90 -10.35 -2.46 11.35
C MET A 90 -11.56 -3.39 11.38
N SER A 91 -12.71 -2.90 11.83
CA SER A 91 -13.98 -3.67 11.79
C SER A 91 -14.39 -4.01 10.35
N ASP A 92 -14.29 -3.05 9.43
CA ASP A 92 -14.61 -3.27 8.03
C ASP A 92 -13.65 -4.28 7.38
N LEU A 93 -12.35 -4.21 7.68
CA LEU A 93 -11.37 -5.20 7.23
C LEU A 93 -11.71 -6.60 7.74
N ALA A 94 -12.08 -6.72 9.04
CA ALA A 94 -12.50 -8.00 9.60
C ALA A 94 -13.68 -8.60 8.83
N ASN A 95 -14.67 -7.79 8.54
CA ASN A 95 -15.86 -8.21 7.81
C ASN A 95 -15.54 -8.63 6.37
N ILE A 96 -14.75 -7.82 5.65
CA ILE A 96 -14.39 -8.07 4.24
C ILE A 96 -13.59 -9.38 4.10
N TYR A 97 -12.64 -9.61 5.00
CA TYR A 97 -11.75 -10.77 4.93
C TYR A 97 -12.20 -11.96 5.78
N ASN A 98 -13.37 -11.87 6.44
CA ASN A 98 -13.88 -12.88 7.37
C ASN A 98 -12.83 -13.27 8.43
N LEU A 99 -12.25 -12.26 9.08
CA LEU A 99 -11.25 -12.44 10.12
C LEU A 99 -11.98 -12.65 11.46
N THR A 100 -11.57 -13.65 12.22
CA THR A 100 -12.16 -13.96 13.53
C THR A 100 -11.57 -13.10 14.64
N GLU A 101 -10.36 -12.63 14.44
CA GLU A 101 -9.65 -11.80 15.40
C GLU A 101 -8.74 -10.80 14.67
N ILE A 102 -8.77 -9.56 15.09
CA ILE A 102 -7.84 -8.52 14.64
C ILE A 102 -6.96 -8.15 15.82
N ILE A 103 -5.68 -8.40 15.68
CA ILE A 103 -4.70 -8.01 16.70
C ILE A 103 -4.41 -6.52 16.53
N PRO A 104 -4.55 -5.70 17.57
CA PRO A 104 -4.17 -4.29 17.50
C PRO A 104 -2.70 -4.16 17.10
N VAL A 105 -2.45 -3.39 16.06
CA VAL A 105 -1.11 -3.11 15.55
C VAL A 105 -0.87 -1.60 15.54
N ASP A 106 0.40 -1.22 15.60
CA ASP A 106 0.75 0.18 15.37
C ASP A 106 0.44 0.58 13.91
N ASN A 107 0.30 1.90 13.68
CA ASN A 107 -0.13 2.39 12.38
C ASN A 107 0.89 2.10 11.27
N ASN A 108 2.20 2.12 11.56
CA ASN A 108 3.24 1.82 10.57
C ASN A 108 3.10 0.39 10.05
N LEU A 109 2.91 -0.54 10.98
CA LEU A 109 2.76 -1.95 10.64
C LEU A 109 1.45 -2.21 9.91
N LEU A 110 0.35 -1.57 10.32
CA LEU A 110 -0.93 -1.65 9.63
C LEU A 110 -0.82 -1.15 8.19
N ILE A 111 -0.28 0.04 7.97
CA ILE A 111 -0.11 0.64 6.65
C ILE A 111 0.81 -0.22 5.77
N SER A 112 1.92 -0.68 6.31
CA SER A 112 2.83 -1.57 5.59
C SER A 112 2.14 -2.84 5.11
N ASN A 113 1.28 -3.44 5.94
CA ASN A 113 0.54 -4.64 5.56
C ASN A 113 -0.60 -4.37 4.57
N LEU A 114 -1.25 -3.21 4.68
CA LEU A 114 -2.26 -2.80 3.70
C LEU A 114 -1.65 -2.68 2.31
N LEU A 115 -0.47 -2.09 2.21
CA LEU A 115 0.23 -1.86 0.95
C LEU A 115 0.88 -3.14 0.39
N SER A 116 1.47 -3.97 1.24
CA SER A 116 2.11 -5.22 0.81
C SER A 116 1.13 -6.40 0.64
N GLY A 117 -0.12 -6.20 0.99
CA GLY A 117 -1.15 -7.23 1.01
C GLY A 117 -1.21 -8.01 2.32
N LEU A 118 -2.40 -8.46 2.65
CA LEU A 118 -2.66 -9.28 3.83
C LEU A 118 -2.40 -10.76 3.50
N PHE A 119 -1.31 -11.31 4.00
CA PHE A 119 -0.99 -12.72 3.78
C PHE A 119 -1.77 -13.61 4.74
N LYS A 120 -2.57 -14.49 4.18
CA LYS A 120 -3.22 -15.56 4.91
C LYS A 120 -2.20 -16.67 5.15
N ASN A 121 -1.70 -16.78 6.39
CA ASN A 121 -1.04 -17.94 6.98
C ASN A 121 -0.34 -18.91 5.99
N THR A 122 0.57 -18.41 5.20
CA THR A 122 1.50 -19.23 4.45
C THR A 122 2.84 -19.25 5.19
N GLN A 123 3.51 -20.38 5.25
CA GLN A 123 4.76 -20.61 5.99
C GLN A 123 5.95 -19.72 5.53
N VAL A 124 5.69 -18.67 4.82
CA VAL A 124 6.66 -17.66 4.45
C VAL A 124 6.46 -16.48 5.41
N ASN A 125 7.28 -16.46 6.43
CA ASN A 125 7.29 -15.45 7.46
C ASN A 125 8.30 -14.34 7.09
N PRO A 126 7.91 -13.23 6.49
CA PRO A 126 8.79 -12.08 6.39
C PRO A 126 8.45 -10.98 7.40
N LEU A 127 7.27 -11.03 8.05
CA LEU A 127 6.91 -10.02 9.03
C LEU A 127 6.54 -10.69 10.35
N PRO A 128 7.35 -10.52 11.42
CA PRO A 128 6.97 -10.97 12.73
C PRO A 128 5.76 -10.17 13.21
N ASN A 129 4.71 -10.86 13.61
CA ASN A 129 3.64 -10.40 14.48
C ASN A 129 2.33 -9.88 13.91
N ILE A 130 1.90 -10.26 12.69
CA ILE A 130 0.47 -10.22 12.40
C ILE A 130 0.01 -11.65 12.10
N MET A 131 -0.61 -12.27 13.08
CA MET A 131 -1.36 -13.51 12.89
C MET A 131 -2.84 -13.16 12.73
N PHE A 132 -3.36 -13.35 11.53
CA PHE A 132 -4.79 -13.43 11.33
C PHE A 132 -5.20 -14.88 11.50
N THR A 133 -5.98 -15.18 12.53
CA THR A 133 -6.61 -16.48 12.70
C THR A 133 -7.98 -16.48 12.06
N ARG A 134 -8.35 -17.56 11.41
CA ARG A 134 -9.72 -17.80 10.92
C ARG A 134 -10.58 -18.40 11.98
#